data_cd76487f55c748bd3579f9f297917aa7
#
_entry.id   cd76487f55c748bd3579f9f297917aa7
#
_cell.length_a   1.000
_cell.length_b   1.000
_cell.length_c   1.000
_cell.angle_alpha   90.00
_cell.angle_beta   90.00
_cell.angle_gamma   90.00
#
_symmetry.space_group_name_H-M   'P 1'
#
loop_
_entity.id
_entity.type
_entity.pdbx_description
1 polymer ?
#
loop_
_entity_poly.entity_id
_entity_poly.type
_entity_poly.pdbx_seq_one_letter_code
_entity_poly.pdbx_strand_id
1 'polypeptide(L)'
;TLTHYQAARLKPLFESLHVSTKEDKFGGEFALILDKNDGVFSPMVALASILENFKDSYVFCLSVDAPFVEEEQIKALWEVAQKTPNSAIIPRDLQTRHPLCGFYHSSLAPLARQLANEENHKLGFLLQKCGATYVDFKDSKPFTNLNHPHEYEESLKNQSLV
;
A
#
# COMPACT_ATOMS: atom_id res chain seq x y z
N THR A 1 -11.73 8.53 11.85
CA THR A 1 -11.58 7.17 11.33
C THR A 1 -10.11 6.79 11.13
N LEU A 2 -9.86 5.52 10.93
CA LEU A 2 -8.50 5.05 10.65
C LEU A 2 -7.97 5.63 9.34
N THR A 3 -8.82 5.81 8.35
CA THR A 3 -8.45 6.47 7.07
C THR A 3 -7.98 7.92 7.32
N HIS A 4 -8.70 8.67 8.14
CA HIS A 4 -8.31 10.05 8.50
C HIS A 4 -6.96 10.07 9.23
N TYR A 5 -6.75 9.16 10.16
CA TYR A 5 -5.49 9.03 10.89
C TYR A 5 -4.32 8.77 9.94
N GLN A 6 -4.46 7.78 9.07
CA GLN A 6 -3.41 7.45 8.11
C GLN A 6 -3.14 8.60 7.13
N ALA A 7 -4.17 9.22 6.60
CA ALA A 7 -4.02 10.36 5.69
C ALA A 7 -3.28 11.53 6.34
N ALA A 8 -3.65 11.88 7.56
CA ALA A 8 -3.03 13.00 8.26
C ALA A 8 -1.52 12.79 8.48
N ARG A 9 -1.11 11.59 8.88
CA ARG A 9 0.29 11.30 9.18
C ARG A 9 1.16 11.07 7.94
N LEU A 10 0.56 10.61 6.83
CA LEU A 10 1.30 10.31 5.60
C LEU A 10 1.38 11.48 4.64
N LYS A 11 0.40 12.36 4.64
CA LYS A 11 0.33 13.48 3.70
C LYS A 11 1.61 14.32 3.63
N PRO A 12 2.29 14.65 4.74
CA PRO A 12 3.54 15.43 4.67
C PRO A 12 4.69 14.73 3.97
N LEU A 13 4.63 13.41 3.81
CA LEU A 13 5.73 12.62 3.25
C LEU A 13 5.69 12.49 1.73
N PHE A 14 4.55 12.82 1.10
CA PHE A 14 4.30 12.55 -0.33
C PHE A 14 3.79 13.80 -1.04
N GLU A 15 4.05 13.87 -2.35
CA GLU A 15 3.53 14.95 -3.21
C GLU A 15 1.99 14.93 -3.28
N SER A 16 1.40 13.75 -3.33
CA SER A 16 -0.04 13.57 -3.35
C SER A 16 -0.45 12.34 -2.57
N LEU A 17 -1.65 12.36 -2.03
CA LEU A 17 -2.23 11.25 -1.28
C LEU A 17 -3.62 10.97 -1.80
N HIS A 18 -3.92 9.70 -2.06
CA HIS A 18 -5.19 9.23 -2.58
C HIS A 18 -5.73 8.10 -1.71
N VAL A 19 -7.04 8.00 -1.62
CA VAL A 19 -7.70 6.86 -0.98
C VAL A 19 -8.21 5.92 -2.08
N SER A 20 -7.75 4.69 -2.08
CA SER A 20 -8.23 3.64 -2.97
C SER A 20 -9.46 3.00 -2.34
N THR A 21 -10.57 2.98 -3.05
CA THR A 21 -11.84 2.49 -2.52
C THR A 21 -12.73 1.95 -3.64
N LYS A 22 -13.69 1.11 -3.27
CA LYS A 22 -14.68 0.57 -4.22
C LYS A 22 -15.72 1.61 -4.60
N GLU A 23 -16.06 2.50 -3.68
CA GLU A 23 -17.08 3.53 -3.87
C GLU A 23 -16.75 4.79 -3.07
N ASP A 24 -17.28 5.92 -3.50
CA ASP A 24 -17.11 7.18 -2.79
C ASP A 24 -18.02 7.22 -1.56
N LYS A 25 -17.41 7.08 -0.39
CA LYS A 25 -18.08 7.19 0.92
C LYS A 25 -17.49 8.29 1.79
N PHE A 26 -16.69 9.18 1.21
CA PHE A 26 -15.97 10.21 1.96
C PHE A 26 -16.46 11.63 1.64
N GLY A 27 -17.47 11.79 0.79
CA GLY A 27 -18.08 13.08 0.53
C GLY A 27 -17.13 14.17 0.00
N GLY A 28 -16.10 13.77 -0.76
CA GLY A 28 -15.14 14.71 -1.33
C GLY A 28 -13.98 15.11 -0.43
N GLU A 29 -13.86 14.53 0.77
CA GLU A 29 -12.77 14.83 1.70
C GLU A 29 -11.38 14.40 1.19
N PHE A 30 -11.34 13.37 0.35
CA PHE A 30 -10.09 12.80 -0.17
C PHE A 30 -10.10 12.74 -1.69
N ALA A 31 -8.92 12.86 -2.30
CA ALA A 31 -8.73 12.45 -3.67
C ALA A 31 -8.87 10.92 -3.73
N LEU A 32 -9.80 10.43 -4.55
CA LEU A 32 -10.11 9.00 -4.61
C LEU A 32 -9.56 8.36 -5.86
N ILE A 33 -9.19 7.09 -5.74
CA ILE A 33 -8.97 6.18 -6.87
C ILE A 33 -9.99 5.06 -6.70
N LEU A 34 -10.94 4.98 -7.63
CA LEU A 34 -11.97 3.95 -7.60
C LEU A 34 -11.50 2.71 -8.33
N ASP A 35 -11.82 1.55 -7.78
CA ASP A 35 -11.50 0.26 -8.39
C ASP A 35 -12.28 0.10 -9.70
N LYS A 36 -11.54 -0.10 -10.80
CA LYS A 36 -12.13 -0.36 -12.12
C LYS A 36 -12.23 -1.86 -12.35
N ASN A 37 -13.47 -2.35 -12.36
CA ASN A 37 -13.74 -3.78 -12.53
C ASN A 37 -15.17 -4.02 -13.02
N ASP A 38 -15.47 -5.26 -13.37
CA ASP A 38 -16.79 -5.73 -13.77
C ASP A 38 -17.52 -6.41 -12.61
N GLY A 39 -17.39 -5.88 -11.40
CA GLY A 39 -18.04 -6.39 -10.19
C GLY A 39 -17.15 -7.28 -9.32
N VAL A 40 -15.93 -7.58 -9.74
CA VAL A 40 -14.95 -8.33 -8.94
C VAL A 40 -14.01 -7.38 -8.24
N PHE A 41 -13.94 -7.47 -6.91
CA PHE A 41 -13.04 -6.66 -6.08
C PHE A 41 -11.95 -7.54 -5.47
N SER A 42 -10.70 -7.14 -5.65
CA SER A 42 -9.55 -7.86 -5.11
C SER A 42 -8.37 -6.92 -4.93
N PRO A 43 -7.34 -7.33 -4.16
CA PRO A 43 -6.11 -6.54 -4.06
C PRO A 43 -5.45 -6.27 -5.43
N MET A 44 -5.48 -7.23 -6.34
CA MET A 44 -4.92 -7.05 -7.68
C MET A 44 -5.69 -6.02 -8.51
N VAL A 45 -7.03 -6.06 -8.46
CA VAL A 45 -7.89 -5.08 -9.11
C VAL A 45 -7.64 -3.68 -8.54
N ALA A 46 -7.56 -3.56 -7.22
CA ALA A 46 -7.27 -2.29 -6.57
C ALA A 46 -5.91 -1.74 -6.99
N LEU A 47 -4.87 -2.57 -6.97
CA LEU A 47 -3.53 -2.15 -7.36
C LEU A 47 -3.46 -1.74 -8.82
N ALA A 48 -4.07 -2.51 -9.73
CA ALA A 48 -4.14 -2.14 -11.15
C ALA A 48 -4.80 -0.77 -11.33
N SER A 49 -5.92 -0.56 -10.67
CA SER A 49 -6.66 0.71 -10.72
C SER A 49 -5.84 1.87 -10.19
N ILE A 50 -5.08 1.65 -9.10
CA ILE A 50 -4.18 2.66 -8.54
C ILE A 50 -3.10 3.01 -9.57
N LEU A 51 -2.37 2.03 -10.05
CA LEU A 51 -1.19 2.26 -10.90
C LEU A 51 -1.55 2.85 -12.27
N GLU A 52 -2.76 2.59 -12.78
CA GLU A 52 -3.25 3.17 -14.03
C GLU A 52 -3.44 4.70 -13.97
N ASN A 53 -3.44 5.28 -12.77
CA ASN A 53 -3.58 6.73 -12.58
C ASN A 53 -2.24 7.49 -12.57
N PHE A 54 -1.11 6.80 -12.69
CA PHE A 54 0.22 7.42 -12.60
C PHE A 54 1.06 7.04 -13.80
N LYS A 55 2.06 7.90 -14.10
CA LYS A 55 3.00 7.67 -15.20
C LYS A 55 4.42 7.81 -14.68
N ASP A 56 5.26 6.84 -15.00
CA ASP A 56 6.69 6.84 -14.71
C ASP A 56 7.00 7.27 -13.28
N SER A 57 6.27 6.68 -12.33
CA SER A 57 6.34 7.05 -10.91
C SER A 57 6.26 5.81 -10.02
N TYR A 58 6.93 5.88 -8.88
CA TYR A 58 6.67 4.95 -7.79
C TYR A 58 5.50 5.43 -6.96
N VAL A 59 4.62 4.51 -6.59
CA VAL A 59 3.45 4.76 -5.76
C VAL A 59 3.60 3.94 -4.49
N PHE A 60 3.55 4.61 -3.33
CA PHE A 60 3.53 3.90 -2.05
C PHE A 60 2.10 3.48 -1.74
N CYS A 61 1.90 2.16 -1.62
CA CYS A 61 0.59 1.58 -1.32
C CYS A 61 0.61 1.04 0.11
N LEU A 62 -0.26 1.58 0.95
CA LEU A 62 -0.37 1.17 2.34
C LEU A 62 -1.81 0.81 2.67
N SER A 63 -1.99 -0.38 3.27
CA SER A 63 -3.28 -0.78 3.81
C SER A 63 -3.69 0.15 4.95
N VAL A 64 -4.98 0.50 4.99
CA VAL A 64 -5.51 1.39 6.04
C VAL A 64 -5.38 0.80 7.44
N ASP A 65 -5.36 -0.53 7.56
CA ASP A 65 -5.27 -1.25 8.83
C ASP A 65 -3.82 -1.53 9.28
N ALA A 66 -2.83 -0.86 8.68
CA ALA A 66 -1.42 -0.96 9.06
C ALA A 66 -0.90 0.39 9.62
N PRO A 67 -1.38 0.82 10.80
CA PRO A 67 -1.07 2.16 11.33
C PRO A 67 0.32 2.27 11.97
N PHE A 68 1.04 1.18 12.13
CA PHE A 68 2.35 1.17 12.81
C PHE A 68 3.53 1.33 11.87
N VAL A 69 3.31 1.35 10.57
CA VAL A 69 4.36 1.68 9.59
C VAL A 69 4.68 3.17 9.72
N GLU A 70 5.96 3.47 9.99
CA GLU A 70 6.41 4.83 10.25
C GLU A 70 7.31 5.34 9.14
N GLU A 71 7.66 6.61 9.21
CA GLU A 71 8.54 7.27 8.24
C GLU A 71 9.86 6.53 8.05
N GLU A 72 10.42 5.95 9.10
CA GLU A 72 11.67 5.19 9.06
C GLU A 72 11.60 4.02 8.07
N GLN A 73 10.53 3.23 8.12
CA GLN A 73 10.34 2.10 7.20
C GLN A 73 10.09 2.59 5.78
N ILE A 74 9.30 3.64 5.62
CA ILE A 74 9.01 4.22 4.31
C ILE A 74 10.29 4.73 3.64
N LYS A 75 11.13 5.43 4.39
CA LYS A 75 12.42 5.94 3.88
C LYS A 75 13.35 4.81 3.46
N ALA A 76 13.44 3.74 4.26
CA ALA A 76 14.26 2.59 3.92
C ALA A 76 13.83 1.94 2.61
N LEU A 77 12.51 1.81 2.39
CA LEU A 77 11.95 1.29 1.13
C LEU A 77 12.22 2.25 -0.03
N TRP A 78 12.06 3.55 0.19
CA TRP A 78 12.27 4.57 -0.83
C TRP A 78 13.71 4.63 -1.31
N GLU A 79 14.69 4.49 -0.42
CA GLU A 79 16.10 4.43 -0.80
C GLU A 79 16.38 3.31 -1.79
N VAL A 80 15.77 2.15 -1.59
CA VAL A 80 15.90 1.01 -2.52
C VAL A 80 15.15 1.30 -3.83
N ALA A 81 13.95 1.88 -3.76
CA ALA A 81 13.15 2.22 -4.94
C ALA A 81 13.89 3.17 -5.88
N GLN A 82 14.61 4.16 -5.33
CA GLN A 82 15.38 5.12 -6.12
C GLN A 82 16.49 4.46 -6.95
N LYS A 83 16.97 3.31 -6.52
CA LYS A 83 18.06 2.57 -7.18
C LYS A 83 17.56 1.41 -8.02
N THR A 84 16.26 1.13 -8.00
CA THR A 84 15.67 -0.02 -8.66
C THR A 84 14.61 0.45 -9.65
N PRO A 85 14.87 0.39 -10.97
CA PRO A 85 13.91 0.88 -11.95
C PRO A 85 12.73 -0.10 -12.12
N ASN A 86 11.55 0.47 -12.32
CA ASN A 86 10.36 -0.22 -12.84
C ASN A 86 9.97 -1.51 -12.09
N SER A 87 10.05 -1.50 -10.76
CA SER A 87 9.84 -2.71 -9.96
C SER A 87 8.82 -2.49 -8.83
N ALA A 88 8.66 -3.52 -7.99
CA ALA A 88 7.97 -3.44 -6.72
C ALA A 88 9.01 -3.58 -5.61
N ILE A 89 8.92 -2.74 -4.59
CA ILE A 89 9.82 -2.73 -3.43
C ILE A 89 8.98 -3.05 -2.20
N ILE A 90 9.18 -4.22 -1.64
CA ILE A 90 8.28 -4.81 -0.64
C ILE A 90 9.03 -5.10 0.65
N PRO A 91 8.52 -4.70 1.81
CA PRO A 91 9.14 -5.06 3.09
C PRO A 91 8.89 -6.51 3.43
N ARG A 92 9.87 -7.10 4.08
CA ARG A 92 9.81 -8.48 4.56
C ARG A 92 10.39 -8.55 5.97
N ASP A 93 9.71 -9.27 6.86
CA ASP A 93 10.19 -9.54 8.21
C ASP A 93 10.10 -11.05 8.46
N LEU A 94 11.04 -11.62 9.19
CA LEU A 94 11.03 -13.05 9.54
C LEU A 94 10.51 -13.94 8.39
N GLN A 95 10.83 -13.59 7.14
CA GLN A 95 10.40 -14.21 5.89
C GLN A 95 8.94 -13.96 5.48
N THR A 96 8.17 -13.19 6.24
CA THR A 96 6.82 -12.75 5.85
C THR A 96 6.92 -11.45 5.07
N ARG A 97 6.41 -11.46 3.84
CA ARG A 97 6.36 -10.27 3.00
C ARG A 97 5.04 -9.52 3.20
N HIS A 98 5.08 -8.19 3.01
CA HIS A 98 3.93 -7.31 3.23
C HIS A 98 3.60 -6.53 1.95
N PRO A 99 2.85 -7.14 1.01
CA PRO A 99 2.57 -6.52 -0.29
C PRO A 99 1.73 -5.24 -0.21
N LEU A 100 0.95 -5.05 0.86
CA LEU A 100 0.14 -3.84 1.06
C LEU A 100 0.84 -2.81 1.95
N CYS A 101 2.18 -2.82 1.91
CA CYS A 101 3.03 -1.81 2.51
C CYS A 101 4.29 -1.66 1.65
N GLY A 102 4.16 -1.13 0.43
CA GLY A 102 5.33 -1.07 -0.45
C GLY A 102 5.20 -0.09 -1.58
N PHE A 103 6.31 0.09 -2.28
CA PHE A 103 6.37 0.91 -3.49
C PHE A 103 6.16 0.05 -4.73
N TYR A 104 5.27 0.50 -5.60
CA TYR A 104 5.02 -0.13 -6.90
C TYR A 104 5.24 0.90 -8.00
N HIS A 105 6.06 0.56 -9.00
CA HIS A 105 6.23 1.44 -10.14
C HIS A 105 4.99 1.38 -11.04
N SER A 106 4.59 2.53 -11.57
CA SER A 106 3.39 2.64 -12.42
C SER A 106 3.47 1.79 -13.69
N SER A 107 4.68 1.46 -14.16
CA SER A 107 4.88 0.56 -15.31
C SER A 107 4.33 -0.85 -15.08
N LEU A 108 4.05 -1.23 -13.84
CA LEU A 108 3.46 -2.53 -13.51
C LEU A 108 1.94 -2.58 -13.74
N ALA A 109 1.30 -1.46 -14.06
CA ALA A 109 -0.15 -1.41 -14.25
C ALA A 109 -0.67 -2.41 -15.29
N PRO A 110 -0.08 -2.54 -16.49
CA PRO A 110 -0.56 -3.53 -17.45
C PRO A 110 -0.48 -4.97 -16.95
N LEU A 111 0.61 -5.33 -16.26
CA LEU A 111 0.77 -6.67 -15.71
C LEU A 111 -0.25 -6.94 -14.60
N ALA A 112 -0.47 -5.97 -13.70
CA ALA A 112 -1.48 -6.11 -12.65
C ALA A 112 -2.88 -6.28 -13.25
N ARG A 113 -3.22 -5.50 -14.28
CA ARG A 113 -4.52 -5.60 -14.96
C ARG A 113 -4.67 -6.95 -15.66
N GLN A 114 -3.63 -7.43 -16.32
CA GLN A 114 -3.64 -8.74 -16.99
C GLN A 114 -3.88 -9.85 -15.95
N LEU A 115 -3.17 -9.83 -14.83
CA LEU A 115 -3.33 -10.83 -13.78
C LEU A 115 -4.74 -10.82 -13.18
N ALA A 116 -5.30 -9.62 -12.94
CA ALA A 116 -6.66 -9.49 -12.47
C ALA A 116 -7.68 -10.09 -13.46
N ASN A 117 -7.50 -9.84 -14.75
CA ASN A 117 -8.36 -10.37 -15.80
C ASN A 117 -8.25 -11.89 -15.95
N GLU A 118 -7.10 -12.46 -15.59
CA GLU A 118 -6.85 -13.90 -15.56
C GLU A 118 -7.28 -14.55 -14.23
N GLU A 119 -8.00 -13.79 -13.38
CA GLU A 119 -8.48 -14.23 -12.06
C GLU A 119 -7.36 -14.53 -11.06
N ASN A 120 -6.17 -13.97 -11.24
CA ASN A 120 -5.07 -14.03 -10.29
C ASN A 120 -5.13 -12.83 -9.35
N HIS A 121 -5.89 -12.95 -8.26
CA HIS A 121 -6.24 -11.82 -7.40
C HIS A 121 -5.25 -11.56 -6.27
N LYS A 122 -4.35 -12.48 -5.98
CA LYS A 122 -3.35 -12.34 -4.92
C LYS A 122 -2.12 -11.61 -5.43
N LEU A 123 -1.68 -10.59 -4.70
CA LEU A 123 -0.53 -9.75 -5.09
C LEU A 123 0.77 -10.55 -5.23
N GLY A 124 0.89 -11.69 -4.56
CA GLY A 124 2.04 -12.58 -4.72
C GLY A 124 2.33 -13.00 -6.15
N PHE A 125 1.30 -13.13 -7.00
CA PHE A 125 1.50 -13.43 -8.42
C PHE A 125 2.23 -12.30 -9.14
N LEU A 126 1.86 -11.05 -8.84
CA LEU A 126 2.52 -9.87 -9.40
C LEU A 126 3.98 -9.81 -8.96
N LEU A 127 4.22 -10.00 -7.66
CA LEU A 127 5.58 -9.93 -7.10
C LEU A 127 6.51 -10.96 -7.73
N GLN A 128 6.02 -12.16 -7.95
CA GLN A 128 6.76 -13.21 -8.61
C GLN A 128 7.05 -12.87 -10.09
N LYS A 129 6.02 -12.42 -10.81
CA LYS A 129 6.13 -12.10 -12.25
C LYS A 129 7.05 -10.92 -12.52
N CYS A 130 7.00 -9.87 -11.71
CA CYS A 130 7.83 -8.68 -11.93
C CYS A 130 9.23 -8.79 -11.31
N GLY A 131 9.50 -9.84 -10.55
CA GLY A 131 10.79 -9.98 -9.86
C GLY A 131 10.96 -8.90 -8.78
N ALA A 132 10.00 -8.81 -7.86
CA ALA A 132 10.01 -7.81 -6.80
C ALA A 132 11.30 -7.82 -5.98
N THR A 133 11.71 -6.66 -5.52
CA THR A 133 12.85 -6.48 -4.62
C THR A 133 12.34 -6.41 -3.18
N TYR A 134 12.92 -7.20 -2.30
CA TYR A 134 12.52 -7.24 -0.88
C TYR A 134 13.53 -6.49 -0.02
N VAL A 135 13.02 -5.77 0.98
CA VAL A 135 13.83 -5.10 2.00
C VAL A 135 13.53 -5.76 3.33
N ASP A 136 14.55 -6.34 3.95
CA ASP A 136 14.39 -7.08 5.19
C ASP A 136 14.45 -6.16 6.41
N PHE A 137 13.49 -6.34 7.31
CA PHE A 137 13.41 -5.67 8.60
C PHE A 137 13.47 -6.70 9.72
N LYS A 138 14.18 -6.37 10.79
CA LYS A 138 14.30 -7.27 11.95
C LYS A 138 13.06 -7.27 12.82
N ASP A 139 12.40 -6.11 12.94
CA ASP A 139 11.21 -5.92 13.78
C ASP A 139 9.95 -6.08 12.94
N SER A 140 9.06 -6.97 13.37
CA SER A 140 7.78 -7.21 12.72
C SER A 140 6.68 -6.24 13.17
N LYS A 141 6.88 -5.54 14.29
CA LYS A 141 5.86 -4.66 14.89
C LYS A 141 5.31 -3.61 13.94
N PRO A 142 6.13 -2.89 13.13
CA PRO A 142 5.61 -1.89 12.21
C PRO A 142 4.60 -2.44 11.20
N PHE A 143 4.68 -3.73 10.89
CA PHE A 143 3.85 -4.37 9.86
C PHE A 143 2.63 -5.09 10.43
N THR A 144 2.34 -4.90 11.71
CA THR A 144 1.17 -5.48 12.36
C THR A 144 -0.10 -4.75 11.92
N ASN A 145 -1.11 -5.51 11.50
CA ASN A 145 -2.41 -4.97 11.13
C ASN A 145 -3.33 -4.87 12.33
N LEU A 146 -4.23 -3.88 12.30
CA LEU A 146 -5.35 -3.79 13.24
C LEU A 146 -6.57 -4.48 12.65
N ASN A 147 -7.05 -5.52 13.33
CA ASN A 147 -8.19 -6.32 12.88
C ASN A 147 -9.51 -5.93 13.56
N HIS A 148 -9.44 -5.17 14.64
CA HIS A 148 -10.62 -4.78 15.44
C HIS A 148 -10.54 -3.30 15.86
N PRO A 149 -11.71 -2.59 15.93
CA PRO A 149 -11.73 -1.15 16.30
C PRO A 149 -11.10 -0.84 17.65
N HIS A 150 -11.23 -1.72 18.64
CA HIS A 150 -10.64 -1.48 19.97
C HIS A 150 -9.10 -1.47 19.96
N GLU A 151 -8.47 -2.20 19.04
CA GLU A 151 -7.01 -2.17 18.87
C GLU A 151 -6.53 -0.79 18.40
N TYR A 152 -7.32 -0.13 17.56
CA TYR A 152 -7.04 1.24 17.12
C TYR A 152 -7.09 2.23 18.28
N GLU A 153 -8.12 2.14 19.13
CA GLU A 153 -8.25 2.99 20.31
C GLU A 153 -7.09 2.80 21.28
N GLU A 154 -6.67 1.57 21.51
CA GLU A 154 -5.52 1.25 22.36
C GLU A 154 -4.22 1.82 21.76
N SER A 155 -4.03 1.73 20.45
CA SER A 155 -2.84 2.27 19.79
C SER A 155 -2.76 3.79 19.92
N LEU A 156 -3.88 4.50 19.83
CA LEU A 156 -3.94 5.95 20.03
C LEU A 156 -3.61 6.33 21.48
N LYS A 157 -4.11 5.58 22.47
CA LYS A 157 -3.79 5.80 23.88
C LYS A 157 -2.30 5.61 24.15
N ASN A 158 -1.70 4.57 23.60
CA ASN A 158 -0.27 4.30 23.74
C ASN A 158 0.60 5.38 23.11
N GLN A 159 0.17 5.95 21.98
CA GLN A 159 0.87 7.07 21.35
C GLN A 159 0.77 8.36 22.17
N SER A 160 -0.36 8.61 22.82
CA SER A 160 -0.54 9.80 23.66
C SER A 160 0.25 9.75 24.98
N LEU A 161 0.75 8.59 25.37
CA LEU A 161 1.58 8.40 26.57
C LEU A 161 3.09 8.55 26.29
N VAL A 162 3.46 8.73 25.06
CA VAL A 162 4.82 8.98 24.62
C VAL A 162 4.98 10.47 24.27
#